data_fd6b9a71f055bbd049bb8234e5a0ad1e
#
_entry.id   fd6b9a71f055bbd049bb8234e5a0ad1e
#
_cell.length_a   1.000
_cell.length_b   1.000
_cell.length_c   1.000
_cell.angle_alpha   90.00
_cell.angle_beta   90.00
_cell.angle_gamma   90.00
#
_symmetry.space_group_name_H-M   'P 1'
#
loop_
_entity.id
_entity.type
_entity.pdbx_description
1 polymer ?
#
loop_
_entity_poly.entity_id
_entity_poly.type
_entity_poly.pdbx_seq_one_letter_code
_entity_poly.pdbx_strand_id
1 'polypeptide(L)'
;MKHIRILILCIAFALLTGCAPAAQDAAAYAPEESERLVLYTSHKKEVWWPIVKEFESRTGIWVEVVQGGTNELLEQLQKEQDAPRADVMFGGGVESLEACRALFEPYVCRGAEQILPQYRSQSSRWTPFSSLPAVLVYNPKLLSSGQLSCWADLLDPALRGQIAFADPSVSGSSYTALVTMLCALGGDADEVLQTFAENLDGKLLSGSGAIISAVANGEALVGITLEETARKRIAAGDGIAMVYPADGTSCVPDGCAALKGAPH
;
A
#
# COMPACT_ATOMS: atom_id res chain seq x y z
N MET A 1 38.09 52.43 23.42
CA MET A 1 36.69 51.90 23.54
C MET A 1 36.15 51.24 22.26
N LYS A 2 36.49 51.69 21.06
CA LYS A 2 36.02 51.04 19.81
C LYS A 2 36.59 49.61 19.61
N HIS A 3 37.86 49.38 19.92
CA HIS A 3 38.48 48.06 19.76
C HIS A 3 37.97 47.00 20.75
N ILE A 4 37.59 47.38 21.97
CA ILE A 4 37.01 46.47 22.96
C ILE A 4 35.60 46.05 22.54
N ARG A 5 34.79 46.94 21.92
CA ARG A 5 33.45 46.61 21.43
C ARG A 5 33.50 45.62 20.24
N ILE A 6 34.50 45.75 19.34
CA ILE A 6 34.71 44.84 18.22
C ILE A 6 35.14 43.46 18.73
N LEU A 7 36.04 43.39 19.73
CA LEU A 7 36.48 42.12 20.31
C LEU A 7 35.33 41.38 21.00
N ILE A 8 34.46 42.07 21.73
CA ILE A 8 33.28 41.50 22.39
C ILE A 8 32.29 41.00 21.33
N LEU A 9 32.12 41.70 20.20
CA LEU A 9 31.20 41.27 19.12
C LEU A 9 31.72 40.03 18.40
N CYS A 10 33.04 39.91 18.20
CA CYS A 10 33.65 38.71 17.58
C CYS A 10 33.58 37.50 18.50
N ILE A 11 33.70 37.68 19.84
CA ILE A 11 33.56 36.57 20.81
C ILE A 11 32.10 36.13 20.93
N ALA A 12 31.13 37.07 20.86
CA ALA A 12 29.72 36.73 20.87
C ALA A 12 29.28 35.96 19.59
N PHE A 13 29.90 36.27 18.43
CA PHE A 13 29.61 35.56 17.18
C PHE A 13 30.25 34.15 17.14
N ALA A 14 31.41 33.94 17.79
CA ALA A 14 32.05 32.64 17.90
C ALA A 14 31.32 31.68 18.86
N LEU A 15 30.51 32.18 19.81
CA LEU A 15 29.72 31.37 20.72
C LEU A 15 28.37 30.94 20.13
N LEU A 16 27.94 31.51 19.00
CA LEU A 16 26.69 31.12 18.29
C LEU A 16 26.90 30.03 17.23
N THR A 17 28.14 29.60 16.97
CA THR A 17 28.43 28.50 16.05
C THR A 17 28.54 27.14 16.75
N GLY A 18 28.19 27.07 18.05
CA GLY A 18 28.20 25.86 18.83
C GLY A 18 26.85 25.11 18.79
N CYS A 19 26.89 23.89 18.32
CA CYS A 19 25.86 22.85 18.42
C CYS A 19 24.61 23.06 17.58
N ALA A 20 24.75 22.95 16.26
CA ALA A 20 23.76 22.15 15.56
C ALA A 20 23.96 20.71 16.08
N PRO A 21 22.95 20.04 16.66
CA PRO A 21 23.06 18.61 16.90
C PRO A 21 23.32 18.00 15.53
N ALA A 22 24.49 17.36 15.38
CA ALA A 22 24.71 16.48 14.24
C ALA A 22 23.49 15.56 14.23
N ALA A 23 22.72 15.55 13.16
CA ALA A 23 21.69 14.55 12.96
C ALA A 23 22.45 13.23 13.11
N GLN A 24 22.29 12.56 14.25
CA GLN A 24 22.89 11.27 14.50
C GLN A 24 22.29 10.38 13.44
N ASP A 25 23.13 9.95 12.51
CA ASP A 25 22.72 9.07 11.45
C ASP A 25 22.21 7.78 12.16
N ALA A 26 20.91 7.52 12.06
CA ALA A 26 20.32 6.35 12.70
C ALA A 26 20.99 5.06 12.21
N ALA A 27 21.58 5.10 11.02
CA ALA A 27 22.41 4.02 10.47
C ALA A 27 23.68 3.75 11.30
N ALA A 28 24.19 4.73 12.06
CA ALA A 28 25.39 4.53 12.90
C ALA A 28 25.16 3.59 14.09
N TYR A 29 23.89 3.32 14.43
CA TYR A 29 23.49 2.40 15.50
C TYR A 29 22.87 1.10 14.99
N ALA A 30 22.70 0.96 13.68
CA ALA A 30 22.20 -0.27 13.10
C ALA A 30 23.24 -1.40 13.28
N PRO A 31 22.81 -2.62 13.59
CA PRO A 31 23.72 -3.77 13.63
C PRO A 31 24.29 -4.06 12.25
N GLU A 32 25.29 -4.96 12.20
CA GLU A 32 25.84 -5.44 10.92
C GLU A 32 24.72 -5.99 10.03
N GLU A 33 24.91 -5.93 8.72
CA GLU A 33 23.90 -6.33 7.74
C GLU A 33 23.41 -7.77 7.96
N SER A 34 24.31 -8.67 8.37
CA SER A 34 24.00 -10.07 8.70
C SER A 34 23.18 -10.27 9.98
N GLU A 35 22.92 -9.21 10.74
CA GLU A 35 22.14 -9.25 12.00
C GLU A 35 20.79 -8.50 11.85
N ARG A 36 20.39 -8.16 10.62
CA ARG A 36 19.16 -7.44 10.34
C ARG A 36 18.18 -8.36 9.62
N LEU A 37 16.92 -8.25 9.95
CA LEU A 37 15.86 -8.78 9.10
C LEU A 37 15.43 -7.70 8.11
N VAL A 38 15.44 -8.02 6.82
CA VAL A 38 15.05 -7.10 5.74
C VAL A 38 13.60 -7.35 5.34
N LEU A 39 12.76 -6.33 5.53
CA LEU A 39 11.33 -6.37 5.27
C LEU A 39 11.00 -5.53 4.04
N TYR A 40 10.52 -6.16 2.96
CA TYR A 40 9.91 -5.45 1.84
C TYR A 40 8.42 -5.25 2.09
N THR A 41 7.92 -4.02 1.97
CA THR A 41 6.51 -3.74 2.26
C THR A 41 5.88 -2.72 1.32
N SER A 42 4.67 -3.03 0.87
CA SER A 42 3.82 -2.09 0.13
C SER A 42 2.91 -1.25 1.03
N HIS A 43 2.94 -1.49 2.34
CA HIS A 43 2.14 -0.74 3.30
C HIS A 43 2.77 0.60 3.68
N LYS A 44 1.91 1.52 4.09
CA LYS A 44 2.32 2.79 4.68
C LYS A 44 2.92 2.59 6.07
N LYS A 45 3.74 3.54 6.50
CA LYS A 45 4.43 3.51 7.79
C LYS A 45 3.49 3.26 8.99
N GLU A 46 2.29 3.83 8.95
CA GLU A 46 1.29 3.68 10.01
C GLU A 46 0.83 2.22 10.22
N VAL A 47 0.96 1.38 9.19
CA VAL A 47 0.61 -0.05 9.26
C VAL A 47 1.79 -0.88 9.75
N TRP A 48 2.95 -0.79 9.08
CA TRP A 48 4.07 -1.66 9.40
C TRP A 48 4.86 -1.23 10.64
N TRP A 49 4.92 0.07 10.96
CA TRP A 49 5.75 0.59 12.05
C TRP A 49 5.42 -0.02 13.42
N PRO A 50 4.16 -0.07 13.89
CA PRO A 50 3.85 -0.67 15.19
C PRO A 50 4.18 -2.17 15.24
N ILE A 51 4.01 -2.89 14.11
CA ILE A 51 4.33 -4.32 14.01
C ILE A 51 5.83 -4.54 14.11
N VAL A 52 6.62 -3.77 13.37
CA VAL A 52 8.08 -3.82 13.40
C VAL A 52 8.60 -3.50 14.81
N LYS A 53 8.09 -2.44 15.44
CA LYS A 53 8.53 -2.07 16.80
C LYS A 53 8.20 -3.13 17.85
N GLU A 54 7.05 -3.76 17.75
CA GLU A 54 6.69 -4.88 18.61
C GLU A 54 7.60 -6.09 18.37
N PHE A 55 7.90 -6.40 17.13
CA PHE A 55 8.81 -7.49 16.75
C PHE A 55 10.22 -7.23 17.30
N GLU A 56 10.79 -6.06 17.04
CA GLU A 56 12.11 -5.66 17.54
C GLU A 56 12.17 -5.73 19.08
N SER A 57 11.13 -5.23 19.75
CA SER A 57 11.05 -5.24 21.22
C SER A 57 11.01 -6.66 21.79
N ARG A 58 10.33 -7.59 21.13
CA ARG A 58 10.22 -8.98 21.60
C ARG A 58 11.42 -9.84 21.26
N THR A 59 12.08 -9.58 20.15
CA THR A 59 13.12 -10.46 19.62
C THR A 59 14.53 -9.91 19.77
N GLY A 60 14.67 -8.59 19.88
CA GLY A 60 15.96 -7.90 19.78
C GLY A 60 16.53 -7.83 18.37
N ILE A 61 15.80 -8.34 17.36
CA ILE A 61 16.22 -8.35 15.97
C ILE A 61 15.86 -7.00 15.36
N TRP A 62 16.84 -6.33 14.75
CA TRP A 62 16.64 -5.09 13.99
C TRP A 62 15.96 -5.36 12.66
N VAL A 63 14.99 -4.53 12.29
CA VAL A 63 14.28 -4.66 11.02
C VAL A 63 14.59 -3.48 10.12
N GLU A 64 15.22 -3.77 8.98
CA GLU A 64 15.39 -2.82 7.89
C GLU A 64 14.17 -2.89 6.97
N VAL A 65 13.54 -1.73 6.72
CA VAL A 65 12.29 -1.67 5.94
C VAL A 65 12.50 -0.99 4.59
N VAL A 66 12.21 -1.69 3.52
CA VAL A 66 12.19 -1.17 2.15
C VAL A 66 10.73 -1.04 1.69
N GLN A 67 10.32 0.18 1.37
CA GLN A 67 8.97 0.46 0.90
C GLN A 67 8.92 0.62 -0.62
N GLY A 68 7.86 0.11 -1.26
CA GLY A 68 7.58 0.25 -2.69
C GLY A 68 6.15 -0.14 -3.03
N GLY A 69 5.77 -0.03 -4.29
CA GLY A 69 4.51 -0.60 -4.79
C GLY A 69 4.57 -2.14 -4.78
N THR A 70 3.42 -2.81 -4.59
CA THR A 70 3.37 -4.28 -4.53
C THR A 70 4.05 -4.91 -5.73
N ASN A 71 3.69 -4.49 -6.94
CA ASN A 71 4.24 -5.09 -8.16
C ASN A 71 5.71 -4.71 -8.37
N GLU A 72 6.09 -3.48 -8.03
CA GLU A 72 7.49 -3.03 -8.05
C GLU A 72 8.38 -3.92 -7.17
N LEU A 73 7.94 -4.17 -5.94
CA LEU A 73 8.67 -5.03 -5.01
C LEU A 73 8.70 -6.49 -5.49
N LEU A 74 7.59 -7.02 -6.04
CA LEU A 74 7.57 -8.37 -6.59
C LEU A 74 8.49 -8.52 -7.81
N GLU A 75 8.55 -7.51 -8.69
CA GLU A 75 9.52 -7.48 -9.79
C GLU A 75 10.96 -7.40 -9.29
N GLN A 76 11.22 -6.62 -8.23
CA GLN A 76 12.52 -6.55 -7.61
C GLN A 76 12.93 -7.90 -7.04
N LEU A 77 12.05 -8.57 -6.28
CA LEU A 77 12.28 -9.91 -5.74
C LEU A 77 12.55 -10.93 -6.85
N GLN A 78 11.88 -10.80 -8.00
CA GLN A 78 12.11 -11.68 -9.15
C GLN A 78 13.51 -11.49 -9.77
N LYS A 79 14.01 -10.25 -9.80
CA LYS A 79 15.39 -9.95 -10.24
C LYS A 79 16.44 -10.43 -9.24
N GLU A 80 16.09 -10.47 -7.96
CA GLU A 80 16.96 -10.87 -6.84
C GLU A 80 16.85 -12.37 -6.50
N GLN A 81 16.08 -13.17 -7.24
CA GLN A 81 15.74 -14.56 -6.88
C GLN A 81 16.96 -15.49 -6.65
N ASP A 82 18.09 -15.23 -7.33
CA ASP A 82 19.31 -16.03 -7.19
C ASP A 82 20.20 -15.56 -6.02
N ALA A 83 19.98 -14.35 -5.51
CA ALA A 83 20.66 -13.77 -4.36
C ALA A 83 19.69 -12.79 -3.65
N PRO A 84 18.71 -13.31 -2.92
CA PRO A 84 17.71 -12.48 -2.25
C PRO A 84 18.33 -11.50 -1.25
N ARG A 85 17.85 -10.28 -1.24
CA ARG A 85 18.27 -9.25 -0.29
C ARG A 85 17.27 -9.05 0.83
N ALA A 86 16.03 -9.48 0.64
CA ALA A 86 14.98 -9.41 1.63
C ALA A 86 14.72 -10.79 2.25
N ASP A 87 14.19 -10.77 3.47
CA ASP A 87 13.76 -11.96 4.20
C ASP A 87 12.25 -12.18 4.09
N VAL A 88 11.50 -11.08 4.14
CA VAL A 88 10.05 -11.11 4.22
C VAL A 88 9.43 -10.08 3.29
N MET A 89 8.40 -10.49 2.55
CA MET A 89 7.45 -9.60 1.89
C MET A 89 6.23 -9.43 2.79
N PHE A 90 5.89 -8.18 3.14
CA PHE A 90 4.76 -7.83 4.00
C PHE A 90 3.83 -6.88 3.27
N GLY A 91 2.68 -7.37 2.87
CA GLY A 91 1.67 -6.65 2.10
C GLY A 91 1.56 -7.14 0.66
N GLY A 92 0.61 -6.57 -0.02
CA GLY A 92 0.11 -7.03 -1.31
C GLY A 92 -1.02 -8.04 -1.15
N GLY A 93 -2.01 -7.97 -2.04
CA GLY A 93 -3.10 -8.93 -2.09
C GLY A 93 -2.57 -10.33 -2.33
N VAL A 94 -3.19 -11.30 -1.67
CA VAL A 94 -2.73 -12.71 -1.73
C VAL A 94 -2.74 -13.29 -3.14
N GLU A 95 -3.54 -12.75 -4.05
CA GLU A 95 -3.54 -13.14 -5.47
C GLU A 95 -2.22 -12.75 -6.17
N SER A 96 -1.66 -11.59 -5.84
CA SER A 96 -0.36 -11.15 -6.35
C SER A 96 0.78 -12.02 -5.79
N LEU A 97 0.69 -12.35 -4.48
CA LEU A 97 1.65 -13.26 -3.84
C LEU A 97 1.54 -14.68 -4.41
N GLU A 98 0.32 -15.19 -4.64
CA GLU A 98 0.10 -16.52 -5.23
C GLU A 98 0.61 -16.58 -6.68
N ALA A 99 0.43 -15.53 -7.46
CA ALA A 99 0.99 -15.45 -8.83
C ALA A 99 2.53 -15.54 -8.81
N CYS A 100 3.17 -15.00 -7.79
CA CYS A 100 4.62 -15.01 -7.60
C CYS A 100 5.09 -16.07 -6.59
N ARG A 101 4.27 -17.10 -6.28
CA ARG A 101 4.54 -18.09 -5.22
C ARG A 101 5.90 -18.80 -5.30
N ALA A 102 6.50 -18.85 -6.48
CA ALA A 102 7.82 -19.48 -6.66
C ALA A 102 8.95 -18.76 -5.93
N LEU A 103 8.75 -17.48 -5.59
CA LEU A 103 9.69 -16.64 -4.85
C LEU A 103 9.66 -16.89 -3.34
N PHE A 104 8.63 -17.58 -2.82
CA PHE A 104 8.40 -17.71 -1.39
C PHE A 104 8.62 -19.14 -0.89
N GLU A 105 9.12 -19.25 0.34
CA GLU A 105 9.22 -20.53 1.04
C GLU A 105 7.87 -20.99 1.58
N PRO A 106 7.56 -22.31 1.57
CA PRO A 106 6.45 -22.82 2.31
C PRO A 106 6.67 -22.64 3.82
N TYR A 107 5.76 -21.92 4.46
CA TYR A 107 5.82 -21.67 5.89
C TYR A 107 4.43 -21.65 6.51
N VAL A 108 4.27 -22.36 7.62
CA VAL A 108 3.02 -22.34 8.41
C VAL A 108 3.30 -21.61 9.72
N CYS A 109 2.73 -20.43 9.86
CA CYS A 109 2.93 -19.61 11.06
C CYS A 109 2.22 -20.20 12.29
N ARG A 110 2.70 -19.84 13.48
CA ARG A 110 1.99 -20.15 14.73
C ARG A 110 0.62 -19.46 14.71
N GLY A 111 -0.45 -20.19 15.01
CA GLY A 111 -1.82 -19.68 14.99
C GLY A 111 -2.50 -19.76 13.63
N ALA A 112 -1.89 -20.40 12.63
CA ALA A 112 -2.50 -20.59 11.31
C ALA A 112 -3.86 -21.32 11.39
N GLU A 113 -4.07 -22.13 12.42
CA GLU A 113 -5.34 -22.81 12.69
C GLU A 113 -6.49 -21.86 13.04
N GLN A 114 -6.18 -20.62 13.50
CA GLN A 114 -7.16 -19.57 13.81
C GLN A 114 -7.62 -18.82 12.56
N ILE A 115 -6.89 -18.92 11.46
CA ILE A 115 -7.26 -18.30 10.18
C ILE A 115 -8.47 -19.07 9.62
N LEU A 116 -9.51 -18.32 9.21
CA LEU A 116 -10.69 -18.93 8.58
C LEU A 116 -10.30 -19.72 7.34
N PRO A 117 -10.85 -20.92 7.13
CA PRO A 117 -10.42 -21.83 6.07
C PRO A 117 -10.37 -21.20 4.66
N GLN A 118 -11.36 -20.35 4.34
CA GLN A 118 -11.46 -19.70 3.03
C GLN A 118 -10.33 -18.70 2.75
N TYR A 119 -9.60 -18.25 3.78
CA TYR A 119 -8.48 -17.30 3.64
C TYR A 119 -7.11 -17.96 3.74
N ARG A 120 -7.04 -19.27 3.98
CA ARG A 120 -5.77 -19.98 4.11
C ARG A 120 -5.11 -20.19 2.76
N SER A 121 -3.80 -20.00 2.71
CA SER A 121 -3.00 -20.38 1.55
C SER A 121 -3.05 -21.90 1.33
N GLN A 122 -3.39 -22.31 0.12
CA GLN A 122 -3.30 -23.74 -0.26
C GLN A 122 -1.85 -24.19 -0.49
N SER A 123 -1.00 -23.25 -0.89
CA SER A 123 0.43 -23.51 -1.13
C SER A 123 1.30 -23.36 0.12
N SER A 124 0.74 -22.82 1.22
CA SER A 124 1.45 -22.43 2.45
C SER A 124 2.61 -21.45 2.22
N ARG A 125 2.60 -20.71 1.09
CA ARG A 125 3.69 -19.80 0.72
C ARG A 125 3.44 -18.35 1.12
N TRP A 126 2.29 -18.07 1.67
CA TRP A 126 1.93 -16.79 2.26
C TRP A 126 0.94 -17.00 3.40
N THR A 127 0.90 -16.06 4.31
CA THR A 127 -0.01 -16.03 5.46
C THR A 127 -0.85 -14.76 5.37
N PRO A 128 -2.19 -14.84 5.36
CA PRO A 128 -3.05 -13.66 5.36
C PRO A 128 -3.05 -13.00 6.74
N PHE A 129 -3.13 -11.66 6.77
CA PHE A 129 -3.21 -10.91 8.04
C PHE A 129 -4.30 -9.84 8.06
N SER A 130 -4.95 -9.56 6.95
CA SER A 130 -6.02 -8.56 6.84
C SER A 130 -7.16 -9.05 5.97
N SER A 131 -8.25 -8.28 5.93
CA SER A 131 -9.36 -8.47 5.00
C SER A 131 -9.71 -7.10 4.45
N LEU A 132 -9.54 -6.90 3.16
CA LEU A 132 -9.58 -5.60 2.51
C LEU A 132 -10.62 -5.57 1.38
N PRO A 133 -11.92 -5.37 1.70
CA PRO A 133 -12.94 -5.20 0.66
C PRO A 133 -12.63 -4.00 -0.23
N ALA A 134 -12.78 -4.17 -1.55
CA ALA A 134 -12.80 -3.06 -2.48
C ALA A 134 -14.15 -2.34 -2.39
N VAL A 135 -14.11 -1.01 -2.38
CA VAL A 135 -15.30 -0.14 -2.32
C VAL A 135 -15.20 0.96 -3.36
N LEU A 136 -16.37 1.49 -3.74
CA LEU A 136 -16.46 2.68 -4.54
C LEU A 136 -16.58 3.89 -3.61
N VAL A 137 -15.89 4.98 -3.94
CA VAL A 137 -16.00 6.26 -3.24
C VAL A 137 -16.47 7.33 -4.20
N TYR A 138 -17.20 8.30 -3.71
CA TYR A 138 -17.69 9.40 -4.52
C TYR A 138 -17.74 10.71 -3.71
N ASN A 139 -17.81 11.84 -4.42
CA ASN A 139 -17.98 13.13 -3.80
C ASN A 139 -19.49 13.45 -3.70
N PRO A 140 -20.10 13.45 -2.49
CA PRO A 140 -21.55 13.65 -2.33
C PRO A 140 -22.02 15.06 -2.66
N LYS A 141 -21.11 16.01 -2.88
CA LYS A 141 -21.45 17.35 -3.37
C LYS A 141 -21.61 17.40 -4.89
N LEU A 142 -21.03 16.43 -5.60
CA LEU A 142 -21.00 16.38 -7.06
C LEU A 142 -21.86 15.25 -7.64
N LEU A 143 -22.01 14.16 -6.88
CA LEU A 143 -22.80 12.99 -7.27
C LEU A 143 -23.80 12.67 -6.17
N SER A 144 -25.09 12.56 -6.51
CA SER A 144 -26.14 12.25 -5.53
C SER A 144 -26.08 10.79 -5.07
N SER A 145 -26.49 10.53 -3.83
CA SER A 145 -26.61 9.17 -3.31
C SER A 145 -27.57 8.35 -4.21
N GLY A 146 -27.16 7.15 -4.60
CA GLY A 146 -27.93 6.27 -5.48
C GLY A 146 -27.56 6.35 -6.97
N GLN A 147 -26.72 7.31 -7.39
CA GLN A 147 -26.16 7.34 -8.74
C GLN A 147 -24.91 6.45 -8.91
N LEU A 148 -24.39 5.92 -7.81
CA LEU A 148 -23.30 4.97 -7.76
C LEU A 148 -23.69 3.86 -6.78
N SER A 149 -23.80 2.63 -7.25
CA SER A 149 -24.29 1.49 -6.47
C SER A 149 -23.58 0.17 -6.75
N CYS A 150 -22.95 0.04 -7.93
CA CYS A 150 -22.35 -1.21 -8.39
C CYS A 150 -21.16 -0.95 -9.31
N TRP A 151 -20.42 -2.00 -9.64
CA TRP A 151 -19.31 -1.92 -10.59
C TRP A 151 -19.78 -1.54 -11.99
N ALA A 152 -20.97 -2.01 -12.38
CA ALA A 152 -21.53 -1.70 -13.69
C ALA A 152 -21.69 -0.18 -13.92
N ASP A 153 -21.94 0.60 -12.87
CA ASP A 153 -22.07 2.06 -12.98
C ASP A 153 -20.76 2.71 -13.49
N LEU A 154 -19.58 2.09 -13.25
CA LEU A 154 -18.31 2.61 -13.73
C LEU A 154 -18.13 2.47 -15.27
N LEU A 155 -18.98 1.68 -15.91
CA LEU A 155 -19.00 1.50 -17.36
C LEU A 155 -19.91 2.52 -18.05
N ASP A 156 -20.66 3.36 -17.29
CA ASP A 156 -21.48 4.42 -17.87
C ASP A 156 -20.58 5.48 -18.55
N PRO A 157 -20.80 5.79 -19.84
CA PRO A 157 -20.07 6.84 -20.55
C PRO A 157 -20.13 8.22 -19.90
N ALA A 158 -21.14 8.48 -19.06
CA ALA A 158 -21.24 9.72 -18.27
C ALA A 158 -20.10 9.91 -17.29
N LEU A 159 -19.42 8.83 -16.87
CA LEU A 159 -18.26 8.86 -16.00
C LEU A 159 -16.93 8.96 -16.74
N ARG A 160 -16.93 9.13 -18.06
CA ARG A 160 -15.69 9.22 -18.83
C ARG A 160 -14.80 10.36 -18.35
N GLY A 161 -13.56 10.02 -18.00
CA GLY A 161 -12.58 10.94 -17.44
C GLY A 161 -12.91 11.45 -16.03
N GLN A 162 -13.89 10.83 -15.35
CA GLN A 162 -14.36 11.17 -14.01
C GLN A 162 -14.10 10.07 -12.96
N ILE A 163 -13.31 9.06 -13.31
CA ILE A 163 -12.97 7.94 -12.44
C ILE A 163 -11.53 8.08 -11.96
N ALA A 164 -11.33 8.17 -10.65
CA ALA A 164 -10.02 8.09 -10.01
C ALA A 164 -9.63 6.62 -9.82
N PHE A 165 -8.62 6.18 -10.55
CA PHE A 165 -8.10 4.84 -10.50
C PHE A 165 -6.58 4.86 -10.63
N ALA A 166 -5.86 4.07 -9.82
CA ALA A 166 -4.41 3.98 -9.94
C ALA A 166 -4.02 2.90 -10.95
N ASP A 167 -2.85 3.09 -11.56
CA ASP A 167 -2.30 2.14 -12.50
C ASP A 167 -2.18 0.74 -11.87
N PRO A 168 -2.90 -0.28 -12.35
CA PRO A 168 -2.86 -1.63 -11.80
C PRO A 168 -1.51 -2.33 -12.02
N SER A 169 -0.68 -1.83 -12.95
CA SER A 169 0.66 -2.37 -13.16
C SER A 169 1.62 -2.05 -12.00
N VAL A 170 1.36 -0.96 -11.25
CA VAL A 170 2.20 -0.53 -10.11
C VAL A 170 1.48 -0.64 -8.77
N SER A 171 0.14 -0.59 -8.75
CA SER A 171 -0.68 -0.65 -7.54
C SER A 171 -1.38 -2.00 -7.36
N GLY A 172 -0.93 -2.80 -6.39
CA GLY A 172 -1.56 -4.09 -6.07
C GLY A 172 -3.02 -3.97 -5.68
N SER A 173 -3.42 -2.95 -4.90
CA SER A 173 -4.82 -2.72 -4.54
C SER A 173 -5.70 -2.36 -5.76
N SER A 174 -5.16 -1.64 -6.74
CA SER A 174 -5.88 -1.37 -7.99
C SER A 174 -5.97 -2.61 -8.86
N TYR A 175 -4.92 -3.45 -8.90
CA TYR A 175 -4.99 -4.75 -9.56
C TYR A 175 -6.07 -5.64 -8.95
N THR A 176 -6.08 -5.78 -7.62
CA THR A 176 -7.13 -6.53 -6.89
C THR A 176 -8.53 -5.99 -7.19
N ALA A 177 -8.71 -4.66 -7.18
CA ALA A 177 -9.98 -4.03 -7.48
C ALA A 177 -10.45 -4.29 -8.92
N LEU A 178 -9.51 -4.25 -9.88
CA LEU A 178 -9.80 -4.56 -11.29
C LEU A 178 -10.27 -6.01 -11.46
N VAL A 179 -9.52 -6.98 -10.89
CA VAL A 179 -9.92 -8.39 -10.91
C VAL A 179 -11.27 -8.60 -10.21
N THR A 180 -11.51 -7.91 -9.10
CA THR A 180 -12.80 -7.95 -8.39
C THR A 180 -13.95 -7.49 -9.28
N MET A 181 -13.79 -6.35 -9.95
CA MET A 181 -14.79 -5.81 -10.89
C MET A 181 -15.08 -6.81 -12.02
N LEU A 182 -14.05 -7.38 -12.64
CA LEU A 182 -14.22 -8.37 -13.72
C LEU A 182 -14.96 -9.62 -13.24
N CYS A 183 -14.62 -10.12 -12.04
CA CYS A 183 -15.30 -11.28 -11.47
C CYS A 183 -16.77 -10.97 -11.09
N ALA A 184 -17.04 -9.78 -10.58
CA ALA A 184 -18.40 -9.37 -10.18
C ALA A 184 -19.31 -9.16 -11.39
N LEU A 185 -18.81 -8.52 -12.43
CA LEU A 185 -19.57 -8.26 -13.65
C LEU A 185 -19.76 -9.52 -14.52
N GLY A 186 -18.77 -10.41 -14.52
CA GLY A 186 -18.79 -11.59 -15.39
C GLY A 186 -18.78 -11.23 -16.88
N GLY A 187 -19.19 -12.16 -17.72
CA GLY A 187 -19.28 -11.95 -19.17
C GLY A 187 -17.92 -11.93 -19.86
N ASP A 188 -17.78 -11.13 -20.91
CA ASP A 188 -16.54 -10.97 -21.65
C ASP A 188 -15.61 -9.97 -20.94
N ALA A 189 -14.53 -10.46 -20.37
CA ALA A 189 -13.58 -9.65 -19.61
C ALA A 189 -12.89 -8.60 -20.50
N ASP A 190 -12.64 -8.89 -21.76
CA ASP A 190 -11.98 -7.96 -22.68
C ASP A 190 -12.92 -6.78 -23.01
N GLU A 191 -14.21 -7.04 -23.20
CA GLU A 191 -15.22 -5.99 -23.43
C GLU A 191 -15.35 -5.07 -22.20
N VAL A 192 -15.41 -5.65 -21.00
CA VAL A 192 -15.46 -4.87 -19.75
C VAL A 192 -14.20 -4.03 -19.56
N LEU A 193 -13.03 -4.61 -19.78
CA LEU A 193 -11.74 -3.91 -19.70
C LEU A 193 -11.64 -2.77 -20.68
N GLN A 194 -12.06 -2.98 -21.93
CA GLN A 194 -12.04 -1.95 -22.96
C GLN A 194 -12.94 -0.78 -22.56
N THR A 195 -14.20 -1.06 -22.18
CA THR A 195 -15.15 -0.03 -21.77
C THR A 195 -14.67 0.75 -20.55
N PHE A 196 -14.14 0.06 -19.56
CA PHE A 196 -13.56 0.70 -18.38
C PHE A 196 -12.34 1.57 -18.73
N ALA A 197 -11.43 1.08 -19.58
CA ALA A 197 -10.27 1.83 -20.02
C ALA A 197 -10.67 3.10 -20.82
N GLU A 198 -11.72 3.02 -21.64
CA GLU A 198 -12.30 4.18 -22.34
C GLU A 198 -12.83 5.22 -21.36
N ASN A 199 -13.49 4.77 -20.27
CA ASN A 199 -14.00 5.64 -19.21
C ASN A 199 -12.90 6.24 -18.32
N LEU A 200 -11.75 5.58 -18.19
CA LEU A 200 -10.57 6.18 -17.53
C LEU A 200 -9.98 7.35 -18.34
N ASP A 201 -10.21 7.40 -19.65
CA ASP A 201 -9.78 8.47 -20.57
C ASP A 201 -8.26 8.77 -20.46
N GLY A 202 -7.45 7.72 -20.26
CA GLY A 202 -6.00 7.80 -20.07
C GLY A 202 -5.54 8.38 -18.71
N LYS A 203 -6.47 8.64 -17.81
CA LYS A 203 -6.18 9.24 -16.50
C LYS A 203 -5.90 8.15 -15.45
N LEU A 204 -4.68 7.66 -15.42
CA LEU A 204 -4.21 6.75 -14.36
C LEU A 204 -3.37 7.50 -13.34
N LEU A 205 -3.65 7.27 -12.07
CA LEU A 205 -2.88 7.80 -10.95
C LEU A 205 -1.66 6.90 -10.69
N SER A 206 -0.56 7.48 -10.25
CA SER A 206 0.69 6.76 -9.97
C SER A 206 0.61 5.84 -8.74
N GLY A 207 -0.44 5.93 -7.93
CA GLY A 207 -0.65 5.08 -6.77
C GLY A 207 -1.99 5.31 -6.10
N SER A 208 -2.49 4.29 -5.41
CA SER A 208 -3.81 4.30 -4.76
C SER A 208 -3.98 5.37 -3.67
N GLY A 209 -2.86 5.88 -3.12
CA GLY A 209 -2.91 6.95 -2.13
C GLY A 209 -3.52 8.26 -2.62
N ALA A 210 -3.50 8.52 -3.92
CA ALA A 210 -4.04 9.74 -4.54
C ALA A 210 -5.54 9.68 -4.84
N ILE A 211 -6.15 8.49 -4.89
CA ILE A 211 -7.54 8.28 -5.33
C ILE A 211 -8.53 9.11 -4.51
N ILE A 212 -8.46 8.99 -3.18
CA ILE A 212 -9.42 9.70 -2.31
C ILE A 212 -9.26 11.21 -2.40
N SER A 213 -8.03 11.69 -2.50
CA SER A 213 -7.78 13.13 -2.64
C SER A 213 -8.34 13.67 -3.95
N ALA A 214 -8.19 12.93 -5.06
CA ALA A 214 -8.77 13.31 -6.36
C ALA A 214 -10.30 13.41 -6.28
N VAL A 215 -10.97 12.46 -5.61
CA VAL A 215 -12.43 12.49 -5.42
C VAL A 215 -12.84 13.61 -4.46
N ALA A 216 -12.18 13.76 -3.32
CA ALA A 216 -12.50 14.80 -2.33
C ALA A 216 -12.35 16.23 -2.90
N ASN A 217 -11.33 16.45 -3.73
CA ASN A 217 -11.07 17.72 -4.39
C ASN A 217 -11.99 17.99 -5.59
N GLY A 218 -12.76 16.98 -6.06
CA GLY A 218 -13.61 17.12 -7.24
C GLY A 218 -12.86 17.01 -8.57
N GLU A 219 -11.64 16.47 -8.56
CA GLU A 219 -10.87 16.16 -9.77
C GLU A 219 -11.43 14.93 -10.49
N ALA A 220 -12.15 14.07 -9.73
CA ALA A 220 -12.94 12.95 -10.21
C ALA A 220 -14.25 12.87 -9.43
N LEU A 221 -15.31 12.34 -10.06
CA LEU A 221 -16.62 12.13 -9.39
C LEU A 221 -16.60 10.90 -8.50
N VAL A 222 -15.93 9.85 -8.96
CA VAL A 222 -15.90 8.53 -8.32
C VAL A 222 -14.47 8.00 -8.26
N GLY A 223 -14.22 7.04 -7.37
CA GLY A 223 -12.93 6.36 -7.27
C GLY A 223 -13.10 4.95 -6.72
N ILE A 224 -12.08 4.13 -6.90
CA ILE A 224 -12.04 2.76 -6.41
C ILE A 224 -10.91 2.65 -5.37
N THR A 225 -11.24 2.18 -4.17
CA THR A 225 -10.26 2.06 -3.09
C THR A 225 -10.61 0.90 -2.14
N LEU A 226 -9.81 0.70 -1.11
CA LEU A 226 -10.09 -0.28 -0.07
C LEU A 226 -10.94 0.34 1.05
N GLU A 227 -11.81 -0.46 1.66
CA GLU A 227 -12.72 -0.05 2.73
C GLU A 227 -12.00 0.68 3.87
N GLU A 228 -10.91 0.11 4.37
CA GLU A 228 -10.14 0.67 5.49
C GLU A 228 -9.69 2.10 5.18
N THR A 229 -9.14 2.30 3.97
CA THR A 229 -8.69 3.62 3.53
C THR A 229 -9.86 4.61 3.41
N ALA A 230 -10.99 4.18 2.83
CA ALA A 230 -12.20 5.00 2.73
C ALA A 230 -12.74 5.40 4.11
N ARG A 231 -12.90 4.43 5.02
CA ARG A 231 -13.39 4.68 6.40
C ARG A 231 -12.50 5.64 7.16
N LYS A 232 -11.20 5.46 7.10
CA LYS A 232 -10.21 6.31 7.76
C LYS A 232 -10.31 7.77 7.28
N ARG A 233 -10.46 7.99 5.98
CA ARG A 233 -10.55 9.32 5.39
C ARG A 233 -11.91 9.97 5.64
N ILE A 234 -13.01 9.21 5.64
CA ILE A 234 -14.33 9.69 6.05
C ILE A 234 -14.30 10.11 7.52
N ALA A 235 -13.71 9.31 8.41
CA ALA A 235 -13.57 9.64 9.82
C ALA A 235 -12.67 10.87 10.06
N ALA A 236 -11.73 11.15 9.18
CA ALA A 236 -10.90 12.35 9.20
C ALA A 236 -11.62 13.61 8.67
N GLY A 237 -12.85 13.47 8.15
CA GLY A 237 -13.69 14.58 7.68
C GLY A 237 -13.50 14.91 6.19
N ASP A 238 -12.88 14.04 5.42
CA ASP A 238 -12.82 14.22 3.97
C ASP A 238 -14.24 14.17 3.39
N GLY A 239 -14.53 15.06 2.48
CA GLY A 239 -15.86 15.25 1.88
C GLY A 239 -16.22 14.15 0.87
N ILE A 240 -16.06 12.88 1.25
CA ILE A 240 -16.38 11.71 0.44
C ILE A 240 -17.40 10.81 1.13
N ALA A 241 -18.10 10.01 0.33
CA ALA A 241 -18.92 8.89 0.79
C ALA A 241 -18.45 7.61 0.12
N MET A 242 -18.80 6.45 0.67
CA MET A 242 -18.45 5.16 0.10
C MET A 242 -19.67 4.26 -0.10
N VAL A 243 -19.57 3.35 -1.05
CA VAL A 243 -20.58 2.35 -1.39
C VAL A 243 -19.89 0.98 -1.53
N TYR A 244 -20.52 -0.05 -0.97
CA TYR A 244 -20.20 -1.43 -1.32
C TYR A 244 -20.94 -1.78 -2.61
N PRO A 245 -20.25 -2.23 -3.66
CA PRO A 245 -20.90 -2.60 -4.91
C PRO A 245 -21.96 -3.66 -4.71
N ALA A 246 -23.19 -3.40 -5.17
CA ALA A 246 -24.33 -4.30 -5.01
C ALA A 246 -24.21 -5.59 -5.81
N ASP A 247 -23.42 -5.57 -6.89
CA ASP A 247 -23.06 -6.72 -7.71
C ASP A 247 -21.95 -7.58 -7.07
N GLY A 248 -21.50 -7.23 -5.88
CA GLY A 248 -20.56 -7.98 -5.07
C GLY A 248 -19.18 -7.35 -5.01
N THR A 249 -18.45 -7.66 -3.96
CA THR A 249 -17.05 -7.25 -3.84
C THR A 249 -16.21 -8.38 -3.25
N SER A 250 -14.93 -8.42 -3.57
CA SER A 250 -14.01 -9.36 -2.97
C SER A 250 -13.54 -8.86 -1.60
N CYS A 251 -13.22 -9.82 -0.75
CA CYS A 251 -12.58 -9.62 0.53
C CYS A 251 -11.20 -10.28 0.46
N VAL A 252 -10.34 -9.80 -0.45
CA VAL A 252 -9.00 -10.38 -0.63
C VAL A 252 -8.11 -9.91 0.52
N PRO A 253 -7.51 -10.86 1.28
CA PRO A 253 -6.55 -10.49 2.31
C PRO A 253 -5.27 -9.90 1.73
N ASP A 254 -4.59 -9.05 2.49
CA ASP A 254 -3.16 -8.88 2.32
C ASP A 254 -2.41 -10.03 2.96
N GLY A 255 -1.27 -10.37 2.40
CA GLY A 255 -0.46 -11.48 2.84
C GLY A 255 0.93 -11.06 3.31
N CYS A 256 1.55 -11.98 4.04
CA CYS A 256 2.94 -11.94 4.45
C CYS A 256 3.61 -13.25 3.99
N ALA A 257 4.80 -13.17 3.42
CA ALA A 257 5.50 -14.32 2.86
C ALA A 257 6.99 -14.28 3.17
N ALA A 258 7.56 -15.41 3.60
CA ALA A 258 9.00 -15.58 3.75
C ALA A 258 9.65 -15.83 2.39
N LEU A 259 10.78 -15.22 2.10
CA LEU A 259 11.42 -15.39 0.81
C LEU A 259 12.20 -16.70 0.75
N LYS A 260 12.17 -17.31 -0.42
CA LYS A 260 12.98 -18.49 -0.69
C LYS A 260 14.45 -18.12 -0.77
N GLY A 261 15.29 -18.83 0.01
CA GLY A 261 16.72 -18.56 0.05
C GLY A 261 17.08 -17.22 0.67
N ALA A 262 16.21 -16.67 1.53
CA ALA A 262 16.46 -15.46 2.29
C ALA A 262 17.80 -15.51 3.03
N PRO A 263 18.48 -14.35 3.24
CA PRO A 263 19.80 -14.32 3.88
C PRO A 263 19.74 -14.65 5.39
N HIS A 264 18.59 -14.52 6.07
CA HIS A 264 18.44 -14.72 7.53
C HIS A 264 17.33 -15.69 7.90
#